data_f5927b7fa15f84b49a9c3f06901c1c1a
#
_entry.id   f5927b7fa15f84b49a9c3f06901c1c1a
#
_cell.length_a   1.000
_cell.length_b   1.000
_cell.length_c   1.000
_cell.angle_alpha   90.00
_cell.angle_beta   90.00
_cell.angle_gamma   90.00
#
_symmetry.space_group_name_H-M   'P 1'
#
loop_
_entity.id
_entity.type
_entity.pdbx_description
1 polymer ?
#
loop_
_entity_poly.entity_id
_entity_poly.type
_entity_poly.pdbx_seq_one_letter_code
_entity_poly.pdbx_strand_id
1 'polypeptide(L)'
;QFARQGSKCDKYRMMVMINYSLEGTAYGGDYDGQIGALWITPNRVQDEKLNCIAHELGHSFQSQITCDGQGEAWGGCGFFEMTSQWMLWQVNPDWMTDEKYHWDAFKTLTHKAYLHLDNIYHSPYVLEYWGIRYGLPFIAELYRQGKRGEDPVITYKRLNSLGQKEFCDEMFDACRHF
;
A
#
# COMPACT_ATOMS: atom_id res chain seq x y z
N GLN A 1 -8.48 8.45 -2.46
CA GLN A 1 -8.36 8.76 -3.88
C GLN A 1 -8.03 7.53 -4.73
N PHE A 2 -7.99 6.37 -4.10
CA PHE A 2 -7.96 5.10 -4.81
C PHE A 2 -9.29 4.85 -5.56
N ALA A 3 -10.42 5.36 -5.06
CA ALA A 3 -11.68 5.43 -5.80
C ALA A 3 -11.87 6.81 -6.44
N ARG A 4 -12.33 6.85 -7.70
CA ARG A 4 -12.64 8.07 -8.46
C ARG A 4 -14.10 8.12 -8.82
N GLN A 5 -14.55 9.28 -9.33
CA GLN A 5 -15.85 9.40 -9.97
C GLN A 5 -16.02 8.31 -11.06
N GLY A 6 -17.11 7.61 -11.04
CA GLY A 6 -17.36 6.43 -11.89
C GLY A 6 -16.87 5.11 -11.28
N SER A 7 -16.28 5.14 -10.08
CA SER A 7 -16.00 3.93 -9.31
C SER A 7 -17.29 3.21 -8.94
N LYS A 8 -17.22 1.89 -8.81
CA LYS A 8 -18.33 1.12 -8.21
C LYS A 8 -18.66 1.59 -6.80
N CYS A 9 -17.73 2.24 -6.08
CA CYS A 9 -17.98 2.90 -4.79
C CYS A 9 -18.97 4.06 -4.86
N ASP A 10 -19.26 4.62 -6.04
CA ASP A 10 -20.31 5.63 -6.22
C ASP A 10 -21.71 5.00 -5.99
N LYS A 11 -21.83 3.70 -6.23
CA LYS A 11 -23.08 2.93 -6.13
C LYS A 11 -23.09 1.97 -4.96
N TYR A 12 -21.97 1.33 -4.66
CA TYR A 12 -21.85 0.28 -3.65
C TYR A 12 -20.94 0.73 -2.52
N ARG A 13 -21.17 0.21 -1.32
CA ARG A 13 -20.27 0.39 -0.18
C ARG A 13 -19.25 -0.74 -0.14
N MET A 14 -18.03 -0.44 0.28
CA MET A 14 -17.09 -1.49 0.66
C MET A 14 -17.67 -2.36 1.75
N MET A 15 -17.40 -3.64 1.68
CA MET A 15 -17.90 -4.61 2.65
C MET A 15 -16.92 -4.81 3.80
N VAL A 16 -17.45 -4.82 5.02
CA VAL A 16 -16.69 -5.26 6.20
C VAL A 16 -17.39 -6.48 6.76
N MET A 17 -16.68 -7.60 6.79
CA MET A 17 -17.19 -8.88 7.30
C MET A 17 -16.48 -9.21 8.61
N ILE A 18 -17.25 -9.32 9.68
CA ILE A 18 -16.73 -9.74 10.98
C ILE A 18 -16.89 -11.25 11.06
N ASN A 19 -15.77 -11.97 11.00
CA ASN A 19 -15.73 -13.41 11.05
C ASN A 19 -15.34 -13.87 12.44
N TYR A 20 -16.10 -14.81 12.99
CA TYR A 20 -15.67 -15.47 14.21
C TYR A 20 -14.52 -16.43 13.87
N SER A 21 -13.36 -16.15 14.45
CA SER A 21 -12.17 -17.01 14.38
C SER A 21 -11.44 -16.99 15.70
N LEU A 22 -10.88 -18.10 16.07
CA LEU A 22 -9.96 -18.17 17.23
C LEU A 22 -8.56 -17.66 16.88
N GLU A 23 -8.21 -17.63 15.59
CA GLU A 23 -6.97 -17.08 15.08
C GLU A 23 -7.22 -15.61 14.73
N GLY A 24 -6.67 -14.72 15.55
CA GLY A 24 -6.89 -13.28 15.45
C GLY A 24 -6.16 -12.67 14.27
N THR A 25 -6.79 -12.66 13.08
CA THR A 25 -6.25 -12.01 11.89
C THR A 25 -7.28 -11.08 11.24
N ALA A 26 -6.81 -10.31 10.28
CA ALA A 26 -7.63 -9.57 9.35
C ALA A 26 -7.11 -9.84 7.93
N TYR A 27 -7.94 -9.54 6.93
CA TYR A 27 -7.59 -9.66 5.53
C TYR A 27 -8.33 -8.61 4.72
N GLY A 28 -7.60 -7.81 3.95
CA GLY A 28 -8.13 -6.85 3.00
C GLY A 28 -8.01 -7.36 1.57
N GLY A 29 -9.02 -7.08 0.76
CA GLY A 29 -9.05 -7.52 -0.63
C GLY A 29 -10.29 -7.02 -1.34
N ASP A 30 -10.91 -7.88 -2.15
CA ASP A 30 -12.17 -7.61 -2.81
C ASP A 30 -13.18 -8.74 -2.59
N TYR A 31 -14.45 -8.41 -2.81
CA TYR A 31 -15.54 -9.38 -2.86
C TYR A 31 -15.97 -9.58 -4.31
N ASP A 32 -15.72 -10.78 -4.82
CA ASP A 32 -16.13 -11.27 -6.14
C ASP A 32 -15.69 -10.34 -7.31
N GLY A 33 -14.54 -9.70 -7.20
CA GLY A 33 -14.05 -8.75 -8.20
C GLY A 33 -14.95 -7.52 -8.40
N GLN A 34 -15.88 -7.26 -7.46
CA GLN A 34 -16.86 -6.19 -7.60
C GLN A 34 -16.58 -4.98 -6.72
N ILE A 35 -16.21 -5.22 -5.48
CA ILE A 35 -16.06 -4.15 -4.49
C ILE A 35 -14.96 -4.52 -3.50
N GLY A 36 -14.20 -3.54 -3.03
CA GLY A 36 -13.24 -3.73 -1.95
C GLY A 36 -13.92 -4.28 -0.70
N ALA A 37 -13.25 -5.20 -0.03
CA ALA A 37 -13.79 -5.89 1.14
C ALA A 37 -12.72 -6.10 2.20
N LEU A 38 -13.16 -6.13 3.44
CA LEU A 38 -12.33 -6.35 4.62
C LEU A 38 -12.95 -7.46 5.47
N TRP A 39 -12.17 -8.48 5.79
CA TRP A 39 -12.52 -9.55 6.74
C TRP A 39 -11.74 -9.32 8.02
N ILE A 40 -12.43 -9.26 9.15
CA ILE A 40 -11.80 -9.01 10.46
C ILE A 40 -12.34 -9.97 11.50
N THR A 41 -11.50 -10.34 12.45
CA THR A 41 -11.92 -11.07 13.63
C THR A 41 -12.36 -10.10 14.74
N PRO A 42 -13.26 -10.49 15.64
CA PRO A 42 -13.71 -9.65 16.75
C PRO A 42 -12.55 -9.09 17.60
N ASN A 43 -11.48 -9.87 17.78
CA ASN A 43 -10.33 -9.45 18.57
C ASN A 43 -9.61 -8.23 17.94
N ARG A 44 -9.57 -8.15 16.61
CA ARG A 44 -8.93 -7.02 15.92
C ARG A 44 -9.74 -5.74 16.01
N VAL A 45 -11.06 -5.85 16.14
CA VAL A 45 -11.95 -4.68 16.37
C VAL A 45 -11.73 -4.08 17.76
N GLN A 46 -11.24 -4.88 18.71
CA GLN A 46 -10.96 -4.45 20.07
C GLN A 46 -9.56 -3.87 20.25
N ASP A 47 -8.72 -3.92 19.21
CA ASP A 47 -7.40 -3.31 19.23
C ASP A 47 -7.56 -1.77 19.31
N GLU A 48 -7.00 -1.15 20.34
CA GLU A 48 -7.13 0.30 20.60
C GLU A 48 -6.59 1.15 19.44
N LYS A 49 -5.51 0.70 18.80
CA LYS A 49 -4.85 1.45 17.72
C LYS A 49 -5.44 1.15 16.34
N LEU A 50 -6.11 0.03 16.18
CA LEU A 50 -6.67 -0.44 14.91
C LEU A 50 -5.66 -0.54 13.75
N ASN A 51 -4.37 -0.62 14.04
CA ASN A 51 -3.30 -0.62 13.02
C ASN A 51 -3.46 -1.77 12.01
N CYS A 52 -3.73 -2.98 12.50
CA CYS A 52 -3.98 -4.12 11.63
C CYS A 52 -5.18 -3.87 10.70
N ILE A 53 -6.28 -3.30 11.22
CA ILE A 53 -7.47 -2.98 10.42
C ILE A 53 -7.17 -1.90 9.39
N ALA A 54 -6.43 -0.85 9.76
CA ALA A 54 -6.04 0.21 8.84
C ALA A 54 -5.14 -0.31 7.71
N HIS A 55 -4.22 -1.23 8.02
CA HIS A 55 -3.39 -1.91 7.03
C HIS A 55 -4.24 -2.72 6.05
N GLU A 56 -5.11 -3.59 6.55
CA GLU A 56 -5.94 -4.46 5.70
C GLU A 56 -6.98 -3.67 4.90
N LEU A 57 -7.49 -2.57 5.46
CA LEU A 57 -8.35 -1.65 4.71
C LEU A 57 -7.60 -1.02 3.53
N GLY A 58 -6.30 -0.78 3.68
CA GLY A 58 -5.43 -0.38 2.59
C GLY A 58 -5.50 -1.32 1.40
N HIS A 59 -5.42 -2.64 1.64
CA HIS A 59 -5.58 -3.66 0.59
C HIS A 59 -6.95 -3.60 -0.08
N SER A 60 -8.01 -3.33 0.68
CA SER A 60 -9.36 -3.18 0.11
C SER A 60 -9.43 -1.98 -0.87
N PHE A 61 -8.74 -0.88 -0.58
CA PHE A 61 -8.65 0.26 -1.50
C PHE A 61 -7.80 -0.05 -2.73
N GLN A 62 -6.71 -0.79 -2.59
CA GLN A 62 -5.89 -1.22 -3.73
C GLN A 62 -6.71 -2.12 -4.65
N SER A 63 -7.40 -3.11 -4.10
CA SER A 63 -8.27 -4.03 -4.85
C SER A 63 -9.42 -3.30 -5.54
N GLN A 64 -9.94 -2.22 -4.98
CA GLN A 64 -11.00 -1.42 -5.59
C GLN A 64 -10.62 -0.88 -6.97
N ILE A 65 -9.35 -0.54 -7.20
CA ILE A 65 -8.88 -0.09 -8.52
C ILE A 65 -9.11 -1.17 -9.57
N THR A 66 -8.74 -2.40 -9.25
CA THR A 66 -8.97 -3.56 -10.15
C THR A 66 -10.46 -3.84 -10.32
N CYS A 67 -11.25 -3.77 -9.25
CA CYS A 67 -12.71 -3.90 -9.32
C CYS A 67 -13.35 -2.86 -10.25
N ASP A 68 -12.79 -1.67 -10.32
CA ASP A 68 -13.26 -0.58 -11.18
C ASP A 68 -12.76 -0.72 -12.64
N GLY A 69 -11.98 -1.76 -12.94
CA GLY A 69 -11.38 -1.97 -14.26
C GLY A 69 -10.26 -0.97 -14.56
N GLN A 70 -9.66 -0.39 -13.54
CA GLN A 70 -8.55 0.56 -13.64
C GLN A 70 -7.26 -0.10 -13.15
N GLY A 71 -6.17 0.09 -13.90
CA GLY A 71 -4.88 -0.48 -13.55
C GLY A 71 -4.83 -1.99 -13.65
N GLU A 72 -3.64 -2.51 -13.40
CA GLU A 72 -3.33 -3.93 -13.42
C GLU A 72 -2.69 -4.34 -12.10
N ALA A 73 -2.97 -5.55 -11.65
CA ALA A 73 -2.21 -6.14 -10.56
C ALA A 73 -0.78 -6.42 -11.06
N TRP A 74 0.21 -5.88 -10.38
CA TRP A 74 1.62 -6.05 -10.76
C TRP A 74 2.21 -7.46 -10.48
N GLY A 75 1.37 -8.44 -10.20
CA GLY A 75 1.78 -9.84 -10.02
C GLY A 75 2.67 -10.12 -8.81
N GLY A 76 2.82 -9.16 -7.91
CA GLY A 76 3.66 -9.29 -6.73
C GLY A 76 3.08 -8.60 -5.52
N CYS A 77 3.16 -9.22 -4.35
CA CYS A 77 2.58 -8.71 -3.12
C CYS A 77 3.41 -7.60 -2.44
N GLY A 78 4.72 -7.49 -2.73
CA GLY A 78 5.61 -6.61 -1.98
C GLY A 78 5.19 -5.15 -1.98
N PHE A 79 4.80 -4.62 -3.13
CA PHE A 79 4.35 -3.23 -3.23
C PHE A 79 2.96 -3.01 -2.60
N PHE A 80 2.11 -4.03 -2.62
CA PHE A 80 0.81 -3.98 -1.94
C PHE A 80 0.99 -3.84 -0.44
N GLU A 81 1.84 -4.67 0.17
CA GLU A 81 2.15 -4.63 1.59
C GLU A 81 2.77 -3.28 1.99
N MET A 82 3.79 -2.86 1.25
CA MET A 82 4.48 -1.59 1.51
C MET A 82 3.52 -0.39 1.42
N THR A 83 2.62 -0.38 0.43
CA THR A 83 1.65 0.69 0.27
C THR A 83 0.59 0.66 1.37
N SER A 84 0.18 -0.52 1.80
CA SER A 84 -0.78 -0.67 2.91
C SER A 84 -0.17 -0.16 4.22
N GLN A 85 1.11 -0.45 4.49
CA GLN A 85 1.86 0.14 5.61
C GLN A 85 1.95 1.66 5.50
N TRP A 86 2.19 2.18 4.30
CA TRP A 86 2.20 3.62 4.07
C TRP A 86 0.83 4.25 4.33
N MET A 87 -0.27 3.63 3.88
CA MET A 87 -1.63 4.11 4.15
C MET A 87 -1.98 4.06 5.64
N LEU A 88 -1.57 3.02 6.34
CA LEU A 88 -1.67 2.95 7.81
C LEU A 88 -0.96 4.16 8.44
N TRP A 89 0.27 4.46 8.02
CA TRP A 89 1.02 5.61 8.53
C TRP A 89 0.32 6.95 8.26
N GLN A 90 -0.38 7.10 7.12
CA GLN A 90 -1.15 8.32 6.82
C GLN A 90 -2.35 8.51 7.77
N VAL A 91 -2.93 7.45 8.29
CA VAL A 91 -4.08 7.53 9.22
C VAL A 91 -3.68 7.44 10.69
N ASN A 92 -2.55 6.83 11.00
CA ASN A 92 -1.93 6.83 12.31
C ASN A 92 -0.51 7.44 12.23
N PRO A 93 -0.37 8.77 12.45
CA PRO A 93 0.95 9.43 12.40
C PRO A 93 1.94 8.89 13.42
N ASP A 94 1.45 8.31 14.51
CA ASP A 94 2.27 7.74 15.58
C ASP A 94 2.73 6.30 15.27
N TRP A 95 2.37 5.74 14.10
CA TRP A 95 2.69 4.37 13.72
C TRP A 95 4.16 4.01 13.94
N MET A 96 5.08 4.87 13.56
CA MET A 96 6.52 4.62 13.74
C MET A 96 6.95 4.51 15.20
N THR A 97 6.20 5.12 16.12
CA THR A 97 6.41 5.01 17.56
C THR A 97 5.73 3.77 18.11
N ASP A 98 4.49 3.55 17.70
CA ASP A 98 3.67 2.42 18.13
C ASP A 98 4.27 1.07 17.69
N GLU A 99 4.77 1.01 16.45
CA GLU A 99 5.34 -0.18 15.83
C GLU A 99 6.81 0.03 15.46
N LYS A 100 7.57 0.60 16.38
CA LYS A 100 8.99 0.96 16.20
C LYS A 100 9.84 -0.21 15.68
N TYR A 101 9.43 -1.43 15.89
CA TYR A 101 10.15 -2.61 15.40
C TYR A 101 10.28 -2.63 13.86
N HIS A 102 9.35 -2.01 13.12
CA HIS A 102 9.46 -1.86 11.68
C HIS A 102 10.66 -0.98 11.30
N TRP A 103 10.83 0.15 11.98
CA TRP A 103 12.00 1.01 11.78
C TRP A 103 13.31 0.31 12.18
N ASP A 104 13.30 -0.38 13.31
CA ASP A 104 14.49 -1.09 13.78
C ASP A 104 14.88 -2.22 12.82
N ALA A 105 13.92 -2.92 12.23
CA ALA A 105 14.16 -3.91 11.18
C ALA A 105 14.68 -3.24 9.89
N PHE A 106 14.04 -2.18 9.41
CA PHE A 106 14.45 -1.47 8.19
C PHE A 106 15.92 -1.04 8.24
N LYS A 107 16.40 -0.48 9.34
CA LYS A 107 17.80 -0.07 9.50
C LYS A 107 18.79 -1.22 9.25
N THR A 108 18.42 -2.45 9.52
CA THR A 108 19.27 -3.62 9.28
C THR A 108 19.14 -4.17 7.86
N LEU A 109 18.13 -3.75 7.12
CA LEU A 109 17.73 -4.28 5.80
C LEU A 109 18.00 -3.29 4.64
N THR A 110 18.66 -2.18 4.91
CA THR A 110 18.95 -1.13 3.91
C THR A 110 19.80 -1.59 2.72
N HIS A 111 20.47 -2.74 2.85
CA HIS A 111 21.22 -3.38 1.77
C HIS A 111 20.32 -4.20 0.82
N LYS A 112 19.05 -4.38 1.14
CA LYS A 112 18.06 -5.10 0.34
C LYS A 112 17.16 -4.14 -0.42
N ALA A 113 16.66 -4.56 -1.57
CA ALA A 113 15.68 -3.79 -2.32
C ALA A 113 14.39 -3.55 -1.49
N TYR A 114 13.72 -2.44 -1.73
CA TYR A 114 12.44 -2.12 -1.05
C TYR A 114 11.40 -3.22 -1.20
N LEU A 115 11.32 -3.85 -2.38
CA LEU A 115 10.38 -4.93 -2.69
C LEU A 115 10.90 -6.32 -2.31
N HIS A 116 12.05 -6.43 -1.61
CA HIS A 116 12.52 -7.70 -1.08
C HIS A 116 11.57 -8.18 0.02
N LEU A 117 11.24 -9.48 0.04
CA LEU A 117 10.28 -10.07 0.99
C LEU A 117 10.53 -9.68 2.46
N ASP A 118 11.80 -9.57 2.87
CA ASP A 118 12.13 -9.17 4.24
C ASP A 118 11.84 -7.68 4.52
N ASN A 119 11.62 -6.88 3.48
CA ASN A 119 11.50 -5.42 3.58
C ASN A 119 10.07 -4.90 3.36
N ILE A 120 9.19 -5.68 2.77
CA ILE A 120 7.87 -5.22 2.28
C ILE A 120 7.01 -4.56 3.36
N TYR A 121 7.15 -4.98 4.61
CA TYR A 121 6.45 -4.38 5.75
C TYR A 121 7.25 -3.26 6.44
N HIS A 122 8.54 -3.11 6.11
CA HIS A 122 9.45 -2.26 6.86
C HIS A 122 9.95 -1.04 6.07
N SER A 123 9.60 -0.92 4.79
CA SER A 123 10.16 0.10 3.90
C SER A 123 9.14 1.03 3.22
N PRO A 124 8.10 1.56 3.93
CA PRO A 124 7.13 2.47 3.31
C PRO A 124 7.70 3.88 3.02
N TYR A 125 8.93 4.15 3.42
CA TYR A 125 9.55 5.49 3.36
C TYR A 125 9.72 6.01 1.94
N VAL A 126 9.98 5.15 0.96
CA VAL A 126 10.07 5.55 -0.44
C VAL A 126 8.72 6.10 -0.95
N LEU A 127 7.61 5.57 -0.47
CA LEU A 127 6.27 6.07 -0.82
C LEU A 127 6.01 7.44 -0.18
N GLU A 128 6.50 7.67 1.03
CA GLU A 128 6.45 8.98 1.68
C GLU A 128 7.27 10.00 0.89
N TYR A 129 8.49 9.65 0.47
CA TYR A 129 9.31 10.49 -0.39
C TYR A 129 8.58 10.84 -1.70
N TRP A 130 7.96 9.86 -2.36
CA TRP A 130 7.18 10.12 -3.58
C TRP A 130 5.91 10.95 -3.28
N GLY A 131 5.27 10.72 -2.14
CA GLY A 131 4.12 11.50 -1.69
C GLY A 131 4.46 12.97 -1.46
N ILE A 132 5.62 13.24 -0.87
CA ILE A 132 6.14 14.62 -0.68
C ILE A 132 6.47 15.25 -2.04
N ARG A 133 7.13 14.51 -2.93
CA ARG A 133 7.63 15.02 -4.20
C ARG A 133 6.53 15.25 -5.25
N TYR A 134 5.57 14.35 -5.34
CA TYR A 134 4.54 14.35 -6.38
C TYR A 134 3.11 14.55 -5.85
N GLY A 135 2.95 14.64 -4.55
CA GLY A 135 1.66 14.68 -3.87
C GLY A 135 1.10 13.29 -3.58
N LEU A 136 0.36 13.16 -2.49
CA LEU A 136 -0.22 11.89 -2.04
C LEU A 136 -1.07 11.16 -3.10
N PRO A 137 -1.84 11.87 -3.99
CA PRO A 137 -2.59 11.21 -5.06
C PRO A 137 -1.74 10.41 -6.04
N PHE A 138 -0.46 10.72 -6.16
CA PHE A 138 0.45 10.03 -7.07
C PHE A 138 0.57 8.54 -6.78
N ILE A 139 0.52 8.15 -5.51
CA ILE A 139 0.57 6.72 -5.13
C ILE A 139 -0.63 5.96 -5.71
N ALA A 140 -1.83 6.57 -5.68
CA ALA A 140 -3.01 5.98 -6.33
C ALA A 140 -2.89 5.95 -7.86
N GLU A 141 -2.21 6.94 -8.47
CA GLU A 141 -1.95 6.94 -9.92
C GLU A 141 -1.01 5.81 -10.34
N LEU A 142 0.00 5.48 -9.55
CA LEU A 142 0.84 4.31 -9.82
C LEU A 142 -0.02 3.06 -10.02
N TYR A 143 -0.99 2.83 -9.13
CA TYR A 143 -1.91 1.69 -9.23
C TYR A 143 -2.79 1.76 -10.48
N ARG A 144 -3.39 2.92 -10.76
CA ARG A 144 -4.30 3.10 -11.90
C ARG A 144 -3.61 3.02 -13.25
N GLN A 145 -2.37 3.43 -13.30
CA GLN A 145 -1.59 3.49 -14.54
C GLN A 145 -0.69 2.28 -14.74
N GLY A 146 -0.64 1.36 -13.77
CA GLY A 146 0.07 0.09 -13.91
C GLY A 146 -0.44 -0.69 -15.12
N LYS A 147 0.47 -1.27 -15.90
CA LYS A 147 0.16 -2.07 -17.08
C LYS A 147 0.58 -3.52 -16.85
N ARG A 148 -0.11 -4.42 -17.52
CA ARG A 148 0.23 -5.84 -17.48
C ARG A 148 1.70 -6.07 -17.84
N GLY A 149 2.41 -6.79 -16.98
CA GLY A 149 3.83 -7.09 -17.14
C GLY A 149 4.79 -6.00 -16.64
N GLU A 150 4.29 -4.85 -16.20
CA GLU A 150 5.10 -3.88 -15.46
C GLU A 150 5.20 -4.27 -13.98
N ASP A 151 6.31 -3.90 -13.35
CA ASP A 151 6.38 -3.77 -11.90
C ASP A 151 6.18 -2.29 -11.48
N PRO A 152 6.00 -2.00 -10.18
CA PRO A 152 5.78 -0.63 -9.73
C PRO A 152 6.90 0.34 -10.10
N VAL A 153 8.15 -0.11 -10.16
CA VAL A 153 9.31 0.72 -10.55
C VAL A 153 9.26 1.06 -12.03
N ILE A 154 8.89 0.09 -12.88
CA ILE A 154 8.72 0.32 -14.32
C ILE A 154 7.60 1.34 -14.56
N THR A 155 6.45 1.15 -13.91
CA THR A 155 5.33 2.10 -13.96
C THR A 155 5.77 3.49 -13.51
N TYR A 156 6.47 3.59 -12.39
CA TYR A 156 7.01 4.85 -11.86
C TYR A 156 7.91 5.57 -12.85
N LYS A 157 8.90 4.87 -13.40
CA LYS A 157 9.83 5.42 -14.40
C LYS A 157 9.10 5.90 -15.66
N ARG A 158 8.13 5.13 -16.13
CA ARG A 158 7.33 5.49 -17.31
C ARG A 158 6.49 6.75 -17.07
N LEU A 159 5.81 6.85 -15.93
CA LEU A 159 4.97 8.01 -15.62
C LEU A 159 5.76 9.31 -15.49
N ASN A 160 6.99 9.22 -15.01
CA ASN A 160 7.87 10.37 -14.79
C ASN A 160 8.92 10.54 -15.90
N SER A 161 8.86 9.74 -16.97
CA SER A 161 9.83 9.76 -18.08
C SER A 161 11.29 9.63 -17.64
N LEU A 162 11.55 8.78 -16.62
CA LEU A 162 12.87 8.59 -16.03
C LEU A 162 13.66 7.49 -16.76
N GLY A 163 14.89 7.80 -17.11
CA GLY A 163 15.89 6.80 -17.46
C GLY A 163 16.43 6.09 -16.21
N GLN A 164 17.33 5.13 -16.42
CA GLN A 164 17.91 4.40 -15.29
C GLN A 164 18.76 5.29 -14.39
N LYS A 165 19.52 6.22 -14.98
CA LYS A 165 20.38 7.13 -14.21
C LYS A 165 19.55 8.06 -13.34
N GLU A 166 18.55 8.72 -13.91
CA GLU A 166 17.66 9.65 -13.19
C GLU A 166 16.94 8.93 -12.06
N PHE A 167 16.48 7.70 -12.30
CA PHE A 167 15.86 6.88 -11.26
C PHE A 167 16.83 6.56 -10.11
N CYS A 168 18.09 6.19 -10.44
CA CYS A 168 19.11 5.95 -9.42
C CYS A 168 19.42 7.20 -8.60
N ASP A 169 19.53 8.36 -9.26
CA ASP A 169 19.79 9.65 -8.60
C ASP A 169 18.63 10.00 -7.64
N GLU A 170 17.37 9.75 -8.05
CA GLU A 170 16.21 9.95 -7.17
C GLU A 170 16.17 8.98 -5.99
N MET A 171 16.50 7.71 -6.21
CA MET A 171 16.56 6.74 -5.11
C MET A 171 17.67 7.06 -4.13
N PHE A 172 18.79 7.56 -4.62
CA PHE A 172 19.86 8.05 -3.77
C PHE A 172 19.42 9.28 -2.96
N ASP A 173 18.69 10.20 -3.58
CA ASP A 173 18.11 11.35 -2.88
C ASP A 173 17.10 10.90 -1.82
N ALA A 174 16.21 9.96 -2.14
CA ALA A 174 15.29 9.37 -1.17
C ALA A 174 16.02 8.79 0.04
N CYS A 175 17.10 8.03 -0.18
CA CYS A 175 17.90 7.47 0.92
C CYS A 175 18.56 8.53 1.81
N ARG A 176 18.74 9.76 1.34
CA ARG A 176 19.29 10.86 2.14
C ARG A 176 18.26 11.54 3.02
N HIS A 177 16.98 11.26 2.80
CA HIS A 177 15.86 11.79 3.58
C HIS A 177 15.49 10.90 4.78
N PHE A 178 16.08 9.72 4.87
CA PHE A 178 15.87 8.75 5.98
C PHE A 178 17.04 8.77 7.02
#